data_ace63a642253370d2758bee2aa1ae688
#
_entry.id   ace63a642253370d2758bee2aa1ae688
#
_cell.length_a   1.000
_cell.length_b   1.000
_cell.length_c   1.000
_cell.angle_alpha   90.00
_cell.angle_beta   90.00
_cell.angle_gamma   90.00
#
_symmetry.space_group_name_H-M   'P 1'
#
loop_
_entity.id
_entity.type
_entity.pdbx_description
1 polymer ?
#
loop_
_entity_poly.entity_id
_entity_poly.type
_entity_poly.pdbx_seq_one_letter_code
_entity_poly.pdbx_strand_id
1 'polypeptide(L)'
;PNTHFYGEAYSQFDLFGGDCPTIMAHCVHSSNEEIALMKKQGVYIAHCPQSNTNLSSGISPARRYLDEGLHIGLGSDIAGGTSVSILRAIADAIQVSKLYWRLVDSSMKPLTVEEAFYMGTEGGGSFFGKVGSFKEGYEFDAVVLNDNTIPTPLKLSPKDRLERLIYLSDDRNITAKYVAGRKIL
;
A
#
# COMPACT_ATOMS: atom_id res chain seq x y z
N PRO A 1 7.75 31.19 1.09
CA PRO A 1 7.18 30.83 2.37
C PRO A 1 8.21 30.04 3.19
N ASN A 2 8.37 30.38 4.48
CA ASN A 2 9.22 29.61 5.39
C ASN A 2 8.41 28.39 5.86
N THR A 3 8.50 27.29 5.13
CA THR A 3 7.88 26.02 5.52
C THR A 3 8.94 25.07 6.07
N HIS A 4 8.59 24.32 7.11
CA HIS A 4 9.51 23.41 7.80
C HIS A 4 9.44 22.00 7.22
N PHE A 5 8.32 21.63 6.59
CA PHE A 5 8.11 20.34 5.96
C PHE A 5 7.15 20.44 4.76
N TYR A 6 7.09 19.38 3.98
CA TYR A 6 6.43 19.38 2.68
C TYR A 6 4.92 19.64 2.75
N GLY A 7 4.21 18.97 3.66
CA GLY A 7 2.77 19.14 3.84
C GLY A 7 2.36 20.53 4.29
N GLU A 8 3.21 21.25 5.03
CA GLU A 8 2.95 22.62 5.44
C GLU A 8 2.88 23.58 4.24
N ALA A 9 3.68 23.35 3.21
CA ALA A 9 3.67 24.17 2.00
C ALA A 9 2.30 24.15 1.29
N TYR A 10 1.62 23.02 1.26
CA TYR A 10 0.28 22.88 0.67
C TYR A 10 -0.83 23.32 1.63
N SER A 11 -0.66 23.06 2.92
CA SER A 11 -1.64 23.41 3.95
C SER A 11 -1.90 24.92 4.02
N GLN A 12 -0.91 25.77 3.69
CA GLN A 12 -1.07 27.21 3.62
C GLN A 12 -2.08 27.69 2.58
N PHE A 13 -2.43 26.83 1.61
CA PHE A 13 -3.35 27.12 0.52
C PHE A 13 -4.62 26.28 0.60
N ASP A 14 -4.89 25.63 1.74
CA ASP A 14 -5.99 24.71 1.96
C ASP A 14 -6.00 23.52 0.94
N LEU A 15 -4.81 23.10 0.48
CA LEU A 15 -4.59 22.04 -0.50
C LEU A 15 -4.01 20.77 0.12
N PHE A 16 -4.23 20.53 1.43
CA PHE A 16 -3.64 19.42 2.14
C PHE A 16 -4.65 18.73 3.06
N GLY A 17 -5.43 17.82 2.50
CA GLY A 17 -6.48 17.10 3.23
C GLY A 17 -7.71 17.96 3.53
N GLY A 18 -8.52 17.58 4.52
CA GLY A 18 -9.77 18.24 4.82
C GLY A 18 -10.74 18.20 3.62
N ASP A 19 -11.17 19.37 3.16
CA ASP A 19 -12.06 19.50 2.00
C ASP A 19 -11.35 19.24 0.65
N CYS A 20 -10.02 19.13 0.65
CA CYS A 20 -9.20 18.80 -0.51
C CYS A 20 -8.59 17.40 -0.35
N PRO A 21 -9.27 16.31 -0.80
CA PRO A 21 -8.75 14.95 -0.67
C PRO A 21 -7.33 14.84 -1.24
N THR A 22 -6.39 14.41 -0.42
CA THR A 22 -4.96 14.44 -0.75
C THR A 22 -4.32 13.08 -0.56
N ILE A 23 -3.51 12.67 -1.54
CA ILE A 23 -2.61 11.53 -1.44
C ILE A 23 -1.17 12.04 -1.47
N MET A 24 -0.38 11.69 -0.46
CA MET A 24 1.07 11.91 -0.46
C MET A 24 1.79 10.60 -0.80
N ALA A 25 2.59 10.63 -1.85
CA ALA A 25 3.43 9.48 -2.20
C ALA A 25 4.69 9.41 -1.32
N HIS A 26 5.22 8.19 -1.17
CA HIS A 26 6.51 7.87 -0.53
C HIS A 26 6.56 8.07 0.98
N CYS A 27 6.45 9.29 1.48
CA CYS A 27 6.52 9.67 2.89
C CYS A 27 7.68 9.00 3.64
N VAL A 28 8.90 9.05 3.05
CA VAL A 28 10.09 8.42 3.63
C VAL A 28 10.67 9.23 4.78
N HIS A 29 10.63 10.56 4.65
CA HIS A 29 11.31 11.50 5.54
C HIS A 29 10.34 12.44 6.29
N SER A 30 9.07 12.04 6.44
CA SER A 30 8.09 12.86 7.13
C SER A 30 8.45 13.07 8.61
N SER A 31 8.45 14.32 9.04
CA SER A 31 8.66 14.68 10.45
C SER A 31 7.47 14.30 11.33
N ASN A 32 7.65 14.34 12.66
CA ASN A 32 6.54 14.09 13.59
C ASN A 32 5.39 15.08 13.40
N GLU A 33 5.73 16.35 13.12
CA GLU A 33 4.78 17.42 12.88
C GLU A 33 4.01 17.19 11.58
N GLU A 34 4.68 16.74 10.52
CA GLU A 34 4.04 16.39 9.25
C GLU A 34 3.10 15.19 9.40
N ILE A 35 3.53 14.14 10.11
CA ILE A 35 2.69 12.97 10.40
C ILE A 35 1.43 13.36 11.18
N ALA A 36 1.59 14.21 12.21
CA ALA A 36 0.47 14.72 12.98
C ALA A 36 -0.50 15.55 12.11
N LEU A 37 0.04 16.37 11.19
CA LEU A 37 -0.77 17.15 10.25
C LEU A 37 -1.50 16.23 9.27
N MET A 38 -0.83 15.25 8.66
CA MET A 38 -1.46 14.26 7.77
C MET A 38 -2.62 13.54 8.45
N LYS A 39 -2.41 13.09 9.69
CA LYS A 39 -3.45 12.42 10.47
C LYS A 39 -4.63 13.33 10.74
N LYS A 40 -4.38 14.56 11.18
CA LYS A 40 -5.43 15.57 11.49
C LYS A 40 -6.26 15.90 10.25
N GLN A 41 -5.63 15.99 9.09
CA GLN A 41 -6.26 16.40 7.83
C GLN A 41 -6.81 15.22 7.00
N GLY A 42 -6.66 13.99 7.48
CA GLY A 42 -7.14 12.79 6.77
C GLY A 42 -6.41 12.54 5.45
N VAL A 43 -5.12 12.91 5.37
CA VAL A 43 -4.29 12.70 4.19
C VAL A 43 -3.97 11.23 4.03
N TYR A 44 -4.07 10.71 2.82
CA TYR A 44 -3.69 9.35 2.46
C TYR A 44 -2.22 9.27 2.08
N ILE A 45 -1.59 8.17 2.44
CA ILE A 45 -0.19 7.86 2.06
C ILE A 45 -0.20 6.78 0.97
N ALA A 46 0.46 7.04 -0.16
CA ALA A 46 0.80 6.02 -1.14
C ALA A 46 2.22 5.51 -0.85
N HIS A 47 2.32 4.37 -0.18
CA HIS A 47 3.60 3.72 0.08
C HIS A 47 4.08 3.02 -1.19
N CYS A 48 5.23 3.46 -1.72
CA CYS A 48 5.82 2.98 -2.97
C CYS A 48 7.17 2.28 -2.68
N PRO A 49 7.17 1.07 -2.08
CA PRO A 49 8.39 0.45 -1.57
C PRO A 49 9.44 0.20 -2.64
N GLN A 50 9.00 -0.25 -3.83
CA GLN A 50 9.91 -0.57 -4.92
C GLN A 50 10.59 0.67 -5.50
N SER A 51 9.83 1.74 -5.75
CA SER A 51 10.38 3.02 -6.21
C SER A 51 11.37 3.59 -5.21
N ASN A 52 10.99 3.64 -3.93
CA ASN A 52 11.87 4.15 -2.87
C ASN A 52 13.21 3.41 -2.84
N THR A 53 13.18 2.09 -3.01
CA THR A 53 14.39 1.25 -3.06
C THR A 53 15.19 1.49 -4.34
N ASN A 54 14.53 1.50 -5.49
CA ASN A 54 15.17 1.64 -6.81
C ASN A 54 15.86 3.01 -6.97
N LEU A 55 15.24 4.07 -6.45
CA LEU A 55 15.76 5.43 -6.50
C LEU A 55 16.65 5.80 -5.29
N SER A 56 16.91 4.84 -4.39
CA SER A 56 17.71 5.04 -3.17
C SER A 56 17.15 6.15 -2.26
N SER A 57 15.82 6.36 -2.26
CA SER A 57 15.17 7.40 -1.47
C SER A 57 15.07 7.05 0.02
N GLY A 58 15.30 5.79 0.39
CA GLY A 58 15.21 5.29 1.76
C GLY A 58 14.01 4.38 2.00
N ILE A 59 13.73 4.07 3.26
CA ILE A 59 12.64 3.16 3.68
C ILE A 59 11.59 3.96 4.45
N SER A 60 10.37 4.03 3.91
CA SER A 60 9.24 4.67 4.58
C SER A 60 8.82 3.88 5.83
N PRO A 61 8.52 4.53 6.96
CA PRO A 61 8.13 3.89 8.20
C PRO A 61 6.65 3.43 8.18
N ALA A 62 6.29 2.57 7.22
CA ALA A 62 4.90 2.13 6.98
C ALA A 62 4.24 1.51 8.22
N ARG A 63 5.01 0.77 9.05
CA ARG A 63 4.54 0.25 10.35
C ARG A 63 4.04 1.38 11.24
N ARG A 64 4.82 2.45 11.39
CA ARG A 64 4.45 3.59 12.20
C ARG A 64 3.15 4.22 11.72
N TYR A 65 2.97 4.39 10.42
CA TYR A 65 1.77 4.97 9.86
C TYR A 65 0.52 4.15 10.16
N LEU A 66 0.63 2.81 10.06
CA LEU A 66 -0.46 1.91 10.46
C LEU A 66 -0.77 1.99 11.96
N ASP A 67 0.26 1.92 12.80
CA ASP A 67 0.11 1.91 14.27
C ASP A 67 -0.48 3.24 14.78
N GLU A 68 -0.15 4.35 14.14
CA GLU A 68 -0.73 5.66 14.43
C GLU A 68 -2.11 5.88 13.78
N GLY A 69 -2.59 4.94 12.97
CA GLY A 69 -3.92 4.97 12.33
C GLY A 69 -4.03 5.99 11.19
N LEU A 70 -2.94 6.23 10.45
CA LEU A 70 -3.01 7.00 9.21
C LEU A 70 -3.60 6.15 8.08
N HIS A 71 -4.21 6.81 7.11
CA HIS A 71 -4.65 6.18 5.88
C HIS A 71 -3.44 5.85 5.00
N ILE A 72 -3.24 4.57 4.69
CA ILE A 72 -2.10 4.14 3.89
C ILE A 72 -2.52 3.06 2.90
N GLY A 73 -2.13 3.25 1.64
CA GLY A 73 -2.24 2.27 0.56
C GLY A 73 -0.90 2.02 -0.11
N LEU A 74 -0.89 1.09 -1.07
CA LEU A 74 0.29 0.78 -1.87
C LEU A 74 0.23 1.44 -3.24
N GLY A 75 1.38 1.93 -3.71
CA GLY A 75 1.58 2.43 -5.06
C GLY A 75 2.69 1.68 -5.78
N SER A 76 2.54 1.49 -7.09
CA SER A 76 3.58 0.93 -7.95
C SER A 76 4.64 1.95 -8.33
N ASP A 77 4.21 3.21 -8.47
CA ASP A 77 5.05 4.32 -8.93
C ASP A 77 5.90 3.95 -10.16
N ILE A 78 5.23 3.35 -11.17
CA ILE A 78 5.88 3.06 -12.45
C ILE A 78 6.21 4.41 -13.17
N ALA A 79 7.44 4.72 -13.58
CA ALA A 79 8.64 3.97 -13.80
C ALA A 79 9.74 4.17 -12.72
N GLY A 80 9.45 4.80 -11.58
CA GLY A 80 10.33 4.77 -10.40
C GLY A 80 10.40 3.35 -9.86
N GLY A 81 9.24 2.70 -9.69
CA GLY A 81 9.12 1.25 -9.52
C GLY A 81 9.23 0.49 -10.85
N THR A 82 9.57 -0.78 -10.81
CA THR A 82 9.81 -1.64 -11.99
C THR A 82 8.62 -2.53 -12.34
N SER A 83 7.52 -2.50 -11.56
CA SER A 83 6.35 -3.35 -11.76
C SER A 83 5.06 -2.59 -11.49
N VAL A 84 4.04 -2.81 -12.33
CA VAL A 84 2.67 -2.32 -12.13
C VAL A 84 1.85 -3.22 -11.18
N SER A 85 2.41 -4.36 -10.77
CA SER A 85 1.69 -5.34 -9.95
C SER A 85 1.60 -4.90 -8.48
N ILE A 86 0.38 -4.72 -7.98
CA ILE A 86 0.15 -4.46 -6.54
C ILE A 86 0.47 -5.70 -5.69
N LEU A 87 0.32 -6.92 -6.22
CA LEU A 87 0.79 -8.13 -5.52
C LEU A 87 2.30 -8.07 -5.27
N ARG A 88 3.07 -7.58 -6.26
CA ARG A 88 4.50 -7.35 -6.08
C ARG A 88 4.77 -6.25 -5.06
N ALA A 89 4.03 -5.14 -5.10
CA ALA A 89 4.17 -4.07 -4.12
C ALA A 89 3.88 -4.54 -2.69
N ILE A 90 2.93 -5.47 -2.49
CA ILE A 90 2.67 -6.12 -1.19
C ILE A 90 3.92 -6.87 -0.71
N ALA A 91 4.52 -7.72 -1.57
CA ALA A 91 5.74 -8.45 -1.22
C ALA A 91 6.89 -7.50 -0.87
N ASP A 92 7.10 -6.47 -1.68
CA ASP A 92 8.16 -5.47 -1.48
C ASP A 92 7.93 -4.68 -0.18
N ALA A 93 6.69 -4.30 0.16
CA ALA A 93 6.37 -3.62 1.41
C ALA A 93 6.73 -4.47 2.64
N ILE A 94 6.42 -5.77 2.60
CA ILE A 94 6.80 -6.71 3.68
C ILE A 94 8.32 -6.79 3.80
N GLN A 95 9.04 -6.94 2.67
CA GLN A 95 10.49 -7.10 2.66
C GLN A 95 11.21 -5.84 3.17
N VAL A 96 10.83 -4.65 2.69
CA VAL A 96 11.46 -3.40 3.15
C VAL A 96 11.12 -3.09 4.61
N SER A 97 9.93 -3.49 5.10
CA SER A 97 9.59 -3.33 6.52
C SER A 97 10.49 -4.18 7.44
N LYS A 98 10.92 -5.37 6.99
CA LYS A 98 11.91 -6.21 7.69
C LYS A 98 13.28 -5.54 7.72
N LEU A 99 13.67 -4.87 6.63
CA LEU A 99 14.91 -4.10 6.60
C LEU A 99 14.83 -2.88 7.52
N TYR A 100 13.69 -2.17 7.54
CA TYR A 100 13.47 -1.05 8.46
C TYR A 100 13.62 -1.50 9.91
N TRP A 101 12.91 -2.57 10.28
CA TRP A 101 13.01 -3.18 11.61
C TRP A 101 14.46 -3.55 11.98
N ARG A 102 15.18 -4.15 11.05
CA ARG A 102 16.54 -4.67 11.32
C ARG A 102 17.60 -3.59 11.37
N LEU A 103 17.49 -2.56 10.53
CA LEU A 103 18.58 -1.62 10.26
C LEU A 103 18.30 -0.20 10.78
N VAL A 104 17.04 0.18 10.95
CA VAL A 104 16.65 1.55 11.31
C VAL A 104 16.06 1.61 12.71
N ASP A 105 14.99 0.84 12.98
CA ASP A 105 14.29 0.87 14.26
C ASP A 105 13.72 -0.51 14.61
N SER A 106 14.35 -1.19 15.55
CA SER A 106 13.96 -2.52 16.01
C SER A 106 12.66 -2.57 16.83
N SER A 107 12.11 -1.43 17.21
CA SER A 107 10.80 -1.34 17.86
C SER A 107 9.65 -1.43 16.84
N MET A 108 9.90 -1.07 15.58
CA MET A 108 8.93 -1.08 14.49
C MET A 108 8.81 -2.48 13.86
N LYS A 109 7.93 -3.32 14.41
CA LYS A 109 7.72 -4.70 13.91
C LYS A 109 7.49 -4.73 12.40
N PRO A 110 7.99 -5.75 11.68
CA PRO A 110 7.70 -5.93 10.27
C PRO A 110 6.20 -6.02 9.98
N LEU A 111 5.80 -5.61 8.78
CA LEU A 111 4.44 -5.79 8.30
C LEU A 111 4.12 -7.29 8.16
N THR A 112 2.93 -7.68 8.54
CA THR A 112 2.38 -9.01 8.23
C THR A 112 1.83 -9.05 6.81
N VAL A 113 1.54 -10.24 6.30
CA VAL A 113 0.91 -10.42 4.99
C VAL A 113 -0.47 -9.77 4.95
N GLU A 114 -1.25 -9.93 6.03
CA GLU A 114 -2.59 -9.37 6.15
C GLU A 114 -2.58 -7.84 6.12
N GLU A 115 -1.65 -7.21 6.82
CA GLU A 115 -1.51 -5.75 6.86
C GLU A 115 -1.08 -5.19 5.50
N ALA A 116 -0.10 -5.80 4.86
CA ALA A 116 0.34 -5.39 3.54
C ALA A 116 -0.74 -5.66 2.46
N PHE A 117 -1.51 -6.74 2.60
CA PHE A 117 -2.66 -7.03 1.74
C PHE A 117 -3.79 -6.01 1.94
N TYR A 118 -4.08 -5.64 3.19
CA TYR A 118 -5.01 -4.54 3.50
C TYR A 118 -4.59 -3.23 2.81
N MET A 119 -3.31 -2.87 2.88
CA MET A 119 -2.79 -1.67 2.20
C MET A 119 -2.96 -1.75 0.67
N GLY A 120 -2.83 -2.93 0.08
CA GLY A 120 -3.01 -3.19 -1.35
C GLY A 120 -4.48 -3.32 -1.80
N THR A 121 -5.43 -3.29 -0.88
CA THR A 121 -6.87 -3.47 -1.14
C THR A 121 -7.70 -2.37 -0.45
N GLU A 122 -8.35 -2.66 0.67
CA GLU A 122 -9.26 -1.73 1.36
C GLU A 122 -8.53 -0.46 1.84
N GLY A 123 -7.28 -0.56 2.29
CA GLY A 123 -6.51 0.58 2.78
C GLY A 123 -6.35 1.68 1.73
N GLY A 124 -5.86 1.32 0.53
CA GLY A 124 -5.78 2.25 -0.59
C GLY A 124 -7.14 2.56 -1.21
N GLY A 125 -8.02 1.55 -1.30
CA GLY A 125 -9.36 1.68 -1.86
C GLY A 125 -10.24 2.69 -1.13
N SER A 126 -10.10 2.81 0.18
CA SER A 126 -10.91 3.71 1.01
C SER A 126 -10.82 5.19 0.62
N PHE A 127 -9.79 5.60 -0.11
CA PHE A 127 -9.72 6.93 -0.71
C PHE A 127 -10.83 7.18 -1.75
N PHE A 128 -11.22 6.14 -2.46
CA PHE A 128 -12.24 6.19 -3.52
C PHE A 128 -13.65 5.83 -3.01
N GLY A 129 -13.79 5.58 -1.71
CA GLY A 129 -15.06 5.23 -1.08
C GLY A 129 -15.11 3.76 -0.65
N LYS A 130 -16.26 3.11 -0.87
CA LYS A 130 -16.47 1.71 -0.45
C LYS A 130 -15.98 0.74 -1.53
N VAL A 131 -14.67 0.64 -1.70
CA VAL A 131 -14.00 -0.28 -2.64
C VAL A 131 -12.88 -1.05 -1.93
N GLY A 132 -12.38 -2.12 -2.55
CA GLY A 132 -11.27 -2.92 -2.03
C GLY A 132 -11.65 -3.94 -0.95
N SER A 133 -12.93 -4.20 -0.75
CA SER A 133 -13.45 -5.18 0.21
C SER A 133 -14.73 -5.85 -0.32
N PHE A 134 -15.03 -7.07 0.16
CA PHE A 134 -16.28 -7.80 -0.14
C PHE A 134 -17.36 -7.61 0.94
N LYS A 135 -17.28 -6.53 1.72
CA LYS A 135 -18.31 -6.20 2.70
C LYS A 135 -19.60 -5.74 2.01
N GLU A 136 -20.74 -5.93 2.68
CA GLU A 136 -22.02 -5.44 2.20
C GLU A 136 -22.00 -3.92 1.95
N GLY A 137 -22.51 -3.49 0.80
CA GLY A 137 -22.55 -2.08 0.39
C GLY A 137 -21.23 -1.56 -0.23
N TYR A 138 -20.23 -2.44 -0.42
CA TYR A 138 -19.03 -2.12 -1.19
C TYR A 138 -19.24 -2.40 -2.68
N GLU A 139 -18.55 -1.63 -3.53
CA GLU A 139 -18.47 -1.94 -4.96
C GLU A 139 -17.79 -3.30 -5.17
N PHE A 140 -18.33 -4.10 -6.09
CA PHE A 140 -17.74 -5.39 -6.41
C PHE A 140 -16.56 -5.21 -7.38
N ASP A 141 -15.41 -4.86 -6.81
CA ASP A 141 -14.11 -4.84 -7.47
C ASP A 141 -13.34 -6.08 -7.08
N ALA A 142 -13.04 -6.95 -8.06
CA ALA A 142 -12.45 -8.25 -7.77
C ALA A 142 -11.42 -8.66 -8.82
N VAL A 143 -10.38 -9.36 -8.36
CA VAL A 143 -9.41 -10.05 -9.21
C VAL A 143 -9.47 -11.54 -8.90
N VAL A 144 -9.63 -12.36 -9.94
CA VAL A 144 -9.60 -13.82 -9.82
C VAL A 144 -8.19 -14.30 -10.15
N LEU A 145 -7.56 -14.95 -9.18
CA LEU A 145 -6.22 -15.51 -9.31
C LEU A 145 -6.27 -17.03 -9.45
N ASN A 146 -5.44 -17.57 -10.33
CA ASN A 146 -5.26 -19.01 -10.53
C ASN A 146 -3.83 -19.40 -10.18
N ASP A 147 -3.67 -20.30 -9.21
CA ASP A 147 -2.38 -20.78 -8.73
C ASP A 147 -1.94 -22.13 -9.32
N ASN A 148 -2.67 -22.66 -10.33
CA ASN A 148 -2.35 -23.95 -10.95
C ASN A 148 -0.94 -23.99 -11.58
N THR A 149 -0.40 -22.83 -11.96
CA THR A 149 0.95 -22.72 -12.52
C THR A 149 2.05 -22.66 -11.46
N ILE A 150 1.66 -22.63 -10.16
CA ILE A 150 2.59 -22.59 -9.02
C ILE A 150 2.49 -23.93 -8.29
N PRO A 151 3.19 -25.00 -8.76
CA PRO A 151 3.00 -26.33 -8.23
C PRO A 151 3.46 -26.45 -6.77
N THR A 152 2.77 -27.30 -6.01
CA THR A 152 3.13 -27.64 -4.63
C THR A 152 2.70 -29.07 -4.33
N PRO A 153 3.51 -29.85 -3.60
CA PRO A 153 3.11 -31.16 -3.11
C PRO A 153 2.20 -31.09 -1.89
N LEU A 154 2.00 -29.88 -1.31
CA LEU A 154 1.26 -29.70 -0.06
C LEU A 154 -0.18 -29.29 -0.34
N LYS A 155 -1.10 -29.74 0.52
CA LYS A 155 -2.46 -29.19 0.58
C LYS A 155 -2.41 -27.89 1.39
N LEU A 156 -2.63 -26.77 0.72
CA LEU A 156 -2.53 -25.43 1.32
C LEU A 156 -3.87 -24.91 1.80
N SER A 157 -3.85 -24.14 2.88
CA SER A 157 -4.99 -23.31 3.29
C SER A 157 -5.20 -22.14 2.31
N PRO A 158 -6.37 -21.50 2.29
CA PRO A 158 -6.59 -20.28 1.49
C PRO A 158 -5.59 -19.17 1.79
N LYS A 159 -5.19 -19.01 3.06
CA LYS A 159 -4.19 -18.04 3.48
C LYS A 159 -2.82 -18.36 2.87
N ASP A 160 -2.37 -19.60 2.96
CA ASP A 160 -1.07 -20.01 2.41
C ASP A 160 -1.05 -19.88 0.87
N ARG A 161 -2.18 -20.14 0.21
CA ARG A 161 -2.32 -19.93 -1.23
C ARG A 161 -2.20 -18.45 -1.59
N LEU A 162 -2.87 -17.56 -0.85
CA LEU A 162 -2.77 -16.12 -1.05
C LEU A 162 -1.32 -15.63 -0.86
N GLU A 163 -0.67 -16.06 0.22
CA GLU A 163 0.72 -15.70 0.49
C GLU A 163 1.64 -16.14 -0.65
N ARG A 164 1.48 -17.37 -1.15
CA ARG A 164 2.24 -17.85 -2.31
C ARG A 164 1.97 -17.02 -3.56
N LEU A 165 0.72 -16.67 -3.83
CA LEU A 165 0.36 -15.82 -4.98
C LEU A 165 1.01 -14.43 -4.86
N ILE A 166 1.06 -13.83 -3.68
CA ILE A 166 1.74 -12.54 -3.45
C ILE A 166 3.22 -12.61 -3.85
N TYR A 167 3.92 -13.69 -3.51
CA TYR A 167 5.35 -13.81 -3.75
C TYR A 167 5.73 -14.40 -5.11
N LEU A 168 4.88 -15.24 -5.70
CA LEU A 168 5.26 -16.10 -6.83
C LEU A 168 4.43 -15.86 -8.10
N SER A 169 3.30 -15.14 -8.02
CA SER A 169 2.45 -14.91 -9.19
C SER A 169 2.94 -13.77 -10.08
N ASP A 170 2.50 -13.84 -11.31
CA ASP A 170 2.59 -12.75 -12.29
C ASP A 170 1.22 -12.50 -12.97
N ASP A 171 1.20 -11.73 -14.05
CA ASP A 171 -0.02 -11.38 -14.79
C ASP A 171 -0.75 -12.60 -15.39
N ARG A 172 -0.04 -13.69 -15.70
CA ARG A 172 -0.61 -14.94 -16.20
C ARG A 172 -1.49 -15.67 -15.19
N ASN A 173 -1.31 -15.36 -13.90
CA ASN A 173 -2.15 -15.89 -12.82
C ASN A 173 -3.50 -15.17 -12.71
N ILE A 174 -3.69 -14.02 -13.36
CA ILE A 174 -4.93 -13.25 -13.34
C ILE A 174 -5.85 -13.79 -14.44
N THR A 175 -6.97 -14.43 -14.05
CA THR A 175 -7.90 -15.07 -14.98
C THR A 175 -9.20 -14.29 -15.18
N ALA A 176 -9.54 -13.38 -14.28
CA ALA A 176 -10.63 -12.44 -14.46
C ALA A 176 -10.44 -11.20 -13.59
N LYS A 177 -11.02 -10.09 -14.05
CA LYS A 177 -11.13 -8.83 -13.31
C LYS A 177 -12.54 -8.28 -13.39
N TYR A 178 -13.01 -7.73 -12.28
CA TYR A 178 -14.30 -7.07 -12.17
C TYR A 178 -14.12 -5.67 -11.61
N VAL A 179 -14.86 -4.69 -12.15
CA VAL A 179 -14.94 -3.32 -11.68
C VAL A 179 -16.40 -2.94 -11.61
N ALA A 180 -16.87 -2.51 -10.44
CA ALA A 180 -18.27 -2.21 -10.15
C ALA A 180 -19.22 -3.35 -10.62
N GLY A 181 -18.85 -4.58 -10.36
CA GLY A 181 -19.59 -5.79 -10.78
C GLY A 181 -19.46 -6.18 -12.26
N ARG A 182 -18.88 -5.34 -13.10
CA ARG A 182 -18.70 -5.62 -14.52
C ARG A 182 -17.39 -6.37 -14.78
N LYS A 183 -17.46 -7.51 -15.44
CA LYS A 183 -16.27 -8.23 -15.90
C LYS A 183 -15.55 -7.42 -16.99
N ILE A 184 -14.24 -7.20 -16.82
CA ILE A 184 -13.38 -6.45 -17.76
C ILE A 184 -12.24 -7.30 -18.34
N LEU A 185 -11.99 -8.48 -17.75
CA LEU A 185 -11.04 -9.50 -18.23
C LEU A 185 -11.63 -10.89 -18.03
#